data_4262480ce3314f57bd1e6c3eca16d172
#
_entry.id   4262480ce3314f57bd1e6c3eca16d172
#
_cell.length_a   1.000
_cell.length_b   1.000
_cell.length_c   1.000
_cell.angle_alpha   90.00
_cell.angle_beta   90.00
_cell.angle_gamma   90.00
#
_symmetry.space_group_name_H-M   'P 1'
#
loop_
_entity.id
_entity.type
_entity.pdbx_description
1 polymer ?
#
loop_
_entity_poly.entity_id
_entity_poly.type
_entity_poly.pdbx_seq_one_letter_code
_entity_poly.pdbx_strand_id
1 'polypeptide(L)'
;MSAAFHIDVNCSQKNYGEERICGDVFLSRKIQEEDRTIVVLSDGMGHGVKANVLATLTSTMALNFTGEHKEPEKIAEMIMNTLPICSERKMSYSTFTIVDIEPDGRVTILEYDNPQTIIMRKNKAFDPGWNCIV
;
A
#
# COMPACT_ATOMS: atom_id res chain seq x y z
N MET A 1 -18.76 -10.59 -17.01
CA MET A 1 -19.75 -9.64 -16.46
C MET A 1 -19.07 -8.33 -16.13
N SER A 2 -19.62 -7.22 -16.55
CA SER A 2 -19.04 -5.92 -16.26
C SER A 2 -19.19 -5.59 -14.77
N ALA A 3 -18.21 -4.84 -14.23
CA ALA A 3 -18.28 -4.40 -12.86
C ALA A 3 -19.45 -3.43 -12.66
N ALA A 4 -20.11 -3.53 -11.52
CA ALA A 4 -21.17 -2.60 -11.13
C ALA A 4 -20.59 -1.26 -10.65
N PHE A 5 -19.25 -1.19 -10.46
CA PHE A 5 -18.59 -0.04 -9.87
C PHE A 5 -17.56 0.55 -10.82
N HIS A 6 -17.48 1.86 -10.81
CA HIS A 6 -16.42 2.58 -11.48
C HIS A 6 -15.40 3.01 -10.43
N ILE A 7 -14.12 2.74 -10.68
CA ILE A 7 -13.05 3.04 -9.74
C ILE A 7 -12.09 4.01 -10.38
N ASP A 8 -11.93 5.17 -9.75
CA ASP A 8 -10.93 6.16 -10.12
C ASP A 8 -9.82 6.15 -9.09
N VAL A 9 -8.58 6.13 -9.56
CA VAL A 9 -7.41 6.18 -8.71
C VAL A 9 -6.57 7.38 -9.11
N ASN A 10 -6.26 8.24 -8.14
CA ASN A 10 -5.42 9.41 -8.37
C ASN A 10 -4.34 9.48 -7.29
N CYS A 11 -3.17 9.95 -7.69
CA CYS A 11 -2.04 10.11 -6.78
C CYS A 11 -1.51 11.54 -6.87
N SER A 12 -1.19 12.11 -5.72
CA SER A 12 -0.49 13.40 -5.66
C SER A 12 0.74 13.21 -4.79
N GLN A 13 1.91 13.55 -5.32
CA GLN A 13 3.17 13.43 -4.60
C GLN A 13 3.96 14.72 -4.68
N LYS A 14 4.74 14.96 -3.63
CA LYS A 14 5.64 16.11 -3.58
C LYS A 14 6.98 15.63 -3.06
N ASN A 15 8.06 16.01 -3.75
CA ASN A 15 9.40 15.67 -3.31
C ASN A 15 9.78 16.50 -2.08
N TYR A 16 10.57 15.90 -1.20
CA TYR A 16 11.06 16.58 -0.02
C TYR A 16 12.11 17.64 -0.40
N GLY A 17 11.84 18.90 -0.06
CA GLY A 17 12.75 20.00 -0.33
C GLY A 17 13.18 20.07 -1.80
N GLU A 18 14.50 19.99 -2.03
CA GLU A 18 15.08 20.00 -3.36
C GLU A 18 15.39 18.60 -3.88
N GLU A 19 14.98 17.56 -3.17
CA GLU A 19 15.20 16.19 -3.60
C GLU A 19 14.49 15.91 -4.93
N ARG A 20 15.17 15.22 -5.82
CA ARG A 20 14.61 14.84 -7.12
C ARG A 20 13.82 13.54 -7.07
N ILE A 21 14.09 12.71 -6.07
CA ILE A 21 13.46 11.41 -5.93
C ILE A 21 12.62 11.42 -4.66
N CYS A 22 11.33 11.12 -4.80
CA CYS A 22 10.43 11.00 -3.67
C CYS A 22 10.73 9.71 -2.93
N GLY A 23 10.76 9.78 -1.58
CA GLY A 23 10.93 8.60 -0.73
C GLY A 23 9.67 7.74 -0.68
N ASP A 24 8.54 8.29 -1.10
CA ASP A 24 7.26 7.59 -1.14
C ASP A 24 7.04 6.97 -2.51
N VAL A 25 6.42 5.81 -2.54
CA VAL A 25 6.08 5.11 -3.79
C VAL A 25 4.61 4.76 -3.80
N PHE A 26 3.96 5.07 -4.90
CA PHE A 26 2.57 4.74 -5.15
C PHE A 26 2.50 3.82 -6.36
N LEU A 27 1.82 2.68 -6.21
CA LEU A 27 1.57 1.74 -7.30
C LEU A 27 0.09 1.43 -7.40
N SER A 28 -0.38 1.24 -8.62
CA SER A 28 -1.76 0.87 -8.88
C SER A 28 -1.79 -0.15 -10.01
N ARG A 29 -2.59 -1.19 -9.86
CA ARG A 29 -2.72 -2.23 -10.87
C ARG A 29 -4.18 -2.64 -11.03
N LYS A 30 -4.63 -2.71 -12.26
CA LYS A 30 -5.92 -3.29 -12.60
C LYS A 30 -5.69 -4.70 -13.13
N ILE A 31 -6.26 -5.68 -12.46
CA ILE A 31 -6.18 -7.08 -12.91
C ILE A 31 -7.44 -7.36 -13.73
N GLN A 32 -7.29 -7.34 -15.05
CA GLN A 32 -8.43 -7.42 -15.97
C GLN A 32 -9.24 -8.70 -15.81
N GLU A 33 -8.55 -9.83 -15.66
CA GLU A 33 -9.19 -11.14 -15.57
C GLU A 33 -10.10 -11.28 -14.36
N GLU A 34 -9.79 -10.53 -13.30
CA GLU A 34 -10.54 -10.59 -12.05
C GLU A 34 -11.38 -9.34 -11.82
N ASP A 35 -11.28 -8.37 -12.70
CA ASP A 35 -11.90 -7.05 -12.54
C ASP A 35 -11.61 -6.45 -11.16
N ARG A 36 -10.35 -6.52 -10.77
CA ARG A 36 -9.86 -6.18 -9.44
C ARG A 36 -8.84 -5.06 -9.53
N THR A 37 -8.91 -4.12 -8.59
CA THR A 37 -7.98 -3.00 -8.53
C THR A 37 -7.21 -3.05 -7.23
N ILE A 38 -5.88 -2.98 -7.31
CA ILE A 38 -5.00 -2.98 -6.14
C ILE A 38 -4.19 -1.69 -6.14
N VAL A 39 -4.18 -1.00 -5.01
CA VAL A 39 -3.44 0.24 -4.83
C VAL A 39 -2.51 0.07 -3.63
N VAL A 40 -1.26 0.51 -3.78
CA VAL A 40 -0.28 0.44 -2.70
C VAL A 40 0.41 1.79 -2.55
N LEU A 41 0.52 2.25 -1.31
CA LEU A 41 1.29 3.44 -0.94
C LEU A 41 2.32 3.03 0.10
N SER A 42 3.58 3.36 -0.14
CA SER A 42 4.68 3.02 0.76
C SER A 42 5.59 4.22 1.00
N ASP A 43 5.95 4.45 2.26
CA ASP A 43 6.91 5.48 2.65
C ASP A 43 8.20 4.79 3.09
N GLY A 44 9.31 5.18 2.46
CA GLY A 44 10.62 4.59 2.73
C GLY A 44 11.30 5.05 4.02
N MET A 45 10.59 5.79 4.86
CA MET A 45 11.12 6.29 6.14
C MET A 45 12.35 7.18 5.95
N GLY A 46 12.13 8.34 5.38
CA GLY A 46 13.16 9.32 5.09
C GLY A 46 12.93 9.93 3.73
N HIS A 47 14.01 10.30 3.07
CA HIS A 47 13.92 10.90 1.75
C HIS A 47 15.11 10.46 0.89
N GLY A 48 15.03 10.73 -0.41
CA GLY A 48 16.10 10.42 -1.34
C GLY A 48 16.09 9.00 -1.85
N VAL A 49 17.22 8.59 -2.42
CA VAL A 49 17.33 7.31 -3.14
C VAL A 49 17.11 6.10 -2.24
N LYS A 50 17.73 6.10 -1.05
CA LYS A 50 17.62 4.95 -0.15
C LYS A 50 16.19 4.70 0.31
N ALA A 51 15.48 5.77 0.68
CA ALA A 51 14.07 5.68 1.06
C ALA A 51 13.23 5.20 -0.11
N ASN A 52 13.49 5.71 -1.30
CA ASN A 52 12.79 5.29 -2.52
C ASN A 52 12.99 3.79 -2.81
N VAL A 53 14.21 3.27 -2.64
CA VAL A 53 14.50 1.85 -2.87
C VAL A 53 13.69 0.98 -1.90
N LEU A 54 13.68 1.33 -0.62
CA LEU A 54 12.89 0.59 0.36
C LEU A 54 11.40 0.61 0.05
N ALA A 55 10.89 1.79 -0.29
CA ALA A 55 9.47 1.92 -0.64
C ALA A 55 9.13 1.16 -1.92
N THR A 56 10.04 1.15 -2.90
CA THR A 56 9.85 0.41 -4.15
C THR A 56 9.79 -1.11 -3.89
N LEU A 57 10.71 -1.62 -3.08
CA LEU A 57 10.73 -3.04 -2.73
C LEU A 57 9.45 -3.42 -1.98
N THR A 58 9.09 -2.63 -0.98
CA THR A 58 7.90 -2.89 -0.17
C THR A 58 6.64 -2.87 -1.01
N SER A 59 6.45 -1.82 -1.82
CA SER A 59 5.24 -1.69 -2.61
C SER A 59 5.14 -2.76 -3.70
N THR A 60 6.26 -3.16 -4.29
CA THR A 60 6.28 -4.22 -5.29
C THR A 60 5.88 -5.56 -4.69
N MET A 61 6.43 -5.90 -3.52
CA MET A 61 6.05 -7.11 -2.80
C MET A 61 4.57 -7.07 -2.41
N ALA A 62 4.13 -5.94 -1.87
CA ALA A 62 2.73 -5.79 -1.45
C ALA A 62 1.78 -6.01 -2.63
N LEU A 63 2.10 -5.42 -3.77
CA LEU A 63 1.27 -5.55 -4.97
C LEU A 63 1.23 -7.00 -5.46
N ASN A 64 2.38 -7.66 -5.52
CA ASN A 64 2.48 -9.03 -6.01
C ASN A 64 1.79 -10.04 -5.08
N PHE A 65 2.04 -9.94 -3.77
CA PHE A 65 1.43 -10.87 -2.82
C PHE A 65 -0.09 -10.69 -2.76
N THR A 66 -0.56 -9.45 -2.81
CA THR A 66 -1.99 -9.18 -2.86
C THR A 66 -2.60 -9.72 -4.14
N GLY A 67 -1.91 -9.54 -5.26
CA GLY A 67 -2.35 -10.08 -6.55
C GLY A 67 -2.44 -11.60 -6.57
N GLU A 68 -1.62 -12.27 -5.76
CA GLU A 68 -1.62 -13.73 -5.62
C GLU A 68 -2.66 -14.23 -4.61
N HIS A 69 -3.52 -13.36 -4.09
CA HIS A 69 -4.57 -13.70 -3.13
C HIS A 69 -4.05 -14.18 -1.77
N LYS A 70 -2.87 -13.71 -1.36
CA LYS A 70 -2.36 -13.99 -0.02
C LYS A 70 -3.20 -13.25 1.01
N GLU A 71 -3.36 -13.85 2.18
CA GLU A 71 -4.08 -13.20 3.27
C GLU A 71 -3.30 -12.02 3.84
N PRO A 72 -4.01 -10.96 4.35
CA PRO A 72 -3.34 -9.77 4.87
C PRO A 72 -2.26 -10.04 5.92
N GLU A 73 -2.51 -10.95 6.86
CA GLU A 73 -1.51 -11.31 7.87
C GLU A 73 -0.26 -11.91 7.23
N LYS A 74 -0.44 -12.76 6.23
CA LYS A 74 0.67 -13.37 5.50
C LYS A 74 1.45 -12.35 4.70
N ILE A 75 0.76 -11.41 4.07
CA ILE A 75 1.40 -10.35 3.30
C ILE A 75 2.32 -9.54 4.21
N ALA A 76 1.81 -9.10 5.35
CA ALA A 76 2.59 -8.32 6.31
C ALA A 76 3.82 -9.10 6.79
N GLU A 77 3.63 -10.37 7.18
CA GLU A 77 4.70 -11.22 7.64
C GLU A 77 5.79 -11.40 6.58
N MET A 78 5.40 -11.68 5.34
CA MET A 78 6.33 -11.90 4.25
C MET A 78 7.13 -10.65 3.91
N ILE A 79 6.48 -9.49 3.92
CA ILE A 79 7.16 -8.22 3.68
C ILE A 79 8.20 -7.97 4.78
N MET A 80 7.79 -8.08 6.04
CA MET A 80 8.68 -7.80 7.16
C MET A 80 9.87 -8.76 7.22
N ASN A 81 9.68 -10.01 6.83
CA ASN A 81 10.75 -11.00 6.85
C ASN A 81 11.71 -10.89 5.66
N THR A 82 11.31 -10.22 4.60
CA THR A 82 12.10 -10.15 3.38
C THR A 82 12.96 -8.90 3.31
N LEU A 83 12.53 -7.80 3.92
CA LEU A 83 13.27 -6.54 3.84
C LEU A 83 14.62 -6.65 4.52
N PRO A 84 15.68 -6.09 3.91
CA PRO A 84 17.01 -6.14 4.50
C PRO A 84 17.09 -5.30 5.77
N ILE A 85 17.82 -5.79 6.76
CA ILE A 85 18.03 -5.08 8.01
C ILE A 85 19.11 -4.02 7.82
N CYS A 86 18.79 -2.77 8.17
CA CYS A 86 19.78 -1.71 8.17
C CYS A 86 20.69 -1.89 9.40
N SER A 87 21.96 -2.16 9.16
CA SER A 87 22.91 -2.44 10.24
C SER A 87 23.09 -1.28 11.21
N GLU A 88 22.95 -0.06 10.74
CA GLU A 88 23.16 1.11 11.59
C GLU A 88 21.96 1.41 12.50
N ARG A 89 20.76 1.17 12.01
CA ARG A 89 19.54 1.50 12.75
C ARG A 89 18.78 0.29 13.26
N LYS A 90 19.20 -0.90 12.86
CA LYS A 90 18.50 -2.16 13.16
C LYS A 90 17.03 -2.10 12.75
N MET A 91 16.73 -1.28 11.75
CA MET A 91 15.40 -1.13 11.20
C MET A 91 15.49 -1.27 9.69
N SER A 92 14.67 -2.11 9.16
CA SER A 92 14.61 -2.30 7.72
C SER A 92 13.16 -2.44 7.32
N TYR A 93 12.42 -1.36 7.46
CA TYR A 93 11.05 -1.42 6.99
C TYR A 93 10.68 -0.13 6.30
N SER A 94 9.69 -0.27 5.49
CA SER A 94 8.97 0.81 4.87
C SER A 94 7.54 0.68 5.32
N THR A 95 6.87 1.79 5.58
CA THR A 95 5.44 1.75 5.88
C THR A 95 4.68 1.38 4.63
N PHE A 96 3.48 0.86 4.76
CA PHE A 96 2.67 0.58 3.59
C PHE A 96 1.18 0.59 3.90
N THR A 97 0.41 0.93 2.88
CA THR A 97 -1.05 0.79 2.86
C THR A 97 -1.41 0.10 1.57
N ILE A 98 -2.17 -0.99 1.69
CA ILE A 98 -2.65 -1.75 0.54
C ILE A 98 -4.17 -1.64 0.50
N VAL A 99 -4.72 -1.26 -0.65
CA VAL A 99 -6.17 -1.23 -0.86
C VAL A 99 -6.48 -2.21 -1.98
N ASP A 100 -7.29 -3.21 -1.69
CA ASP A 100 -7.67 -4.26 -2.64
C ASP A 100 -9.17 -4.16 -2.86
N ILE A 101 -9.56 -3.82 -4.09
CA ILE A 101 -10.95 -3.60 -4.46
C ILE A 101 -11.41 -4.70 -5.41
N GLU A 102 -12.34 -5.51 -4.94
CA GLU A 102 -12.88 -6.64 -5.70
C GLU A 102 -14.12 -6.22 -6.50
N PRO A 103 -14.49 -7.00 -7.53
CA PRO A 103 -15.59 -6.61 -8.43
C PRO A 103 -16.96 -6.56 -7.76
N ASP A 104 -17.13 -7.26 -6.63
CA ASP A 104 -18.40 -7.23 -5.89
C ASP A 104 -18.50 -6.01 -4.96
N GLY A 105 -17.50 -5.14 -4.96
CA GLY A 105 -17.46 -3.96 -4.10
C GLY A 105 -16.80 -4.19 -2.75
N ARG A 106 -16.29 -5.40 -2.51
CA ARG A 106 -15.53 -5.69 -1.29
C ARG A 106 -14.20 -4.97 -1.34
N VAL A 107 -13.87 -4.25 -0.27
CA VAL A 107 -12.61 -3.54 -0.15
C VAL A 107 -11.87 -4.04 1.07
N THR A 108 -10.63 -4.45 0.87
CA THR A 108 -9.74 -4.86 1.96
C THR A 108 -8.61 -3.85 2.07
N ILE A 109 -8.38 -3.33 3.25
CA ILE A 109 -7.33 -2.34 3.51
C ILE A 109 -6.39 -2.90 4.56
N LEU A 110 -5.11 -3.00 4.23
CA LEU A 110 -4.06 -3.39 5.16
C LEU A 110 -3.11 -2.22 5.33
N GLU A 111 -2.94 -1.76 6.57
CA GLU A 111 -2.06 -0.63 6.87
C GLU A 111 -0.97 -1.05 7.84
N TYR A 112 0.25 -0.55 7.58
CA TYR A 112 1.37 -0.73 8.48
C TYR A 112 2.10 0.60 8.64
N ASP A 113 1.92 1.22 9.79
CA ASP A 113 2.59 2.45 10.20
C ASP A 113 2.39 3.68 9.31
N ASN A 114 1.46 3.64 8.38
CA ASN A 114 1.04 4.82 7.63
C ASN A 114 -0.05 5.56 8.40
N PRO A 115 -0.26 6.85 8.09
CA PRO A 115 -1.45 7.54 8.59
C PRO A 115 -2.69 6.77 8.22
N GLN A 116 -3.64 6.69 9.15
CA GLN A 116 -4.84 5.92 8.93
C GLN A 116 -5.61 6.40 7.70
N THR A 117 -6.04 5.46 6.88
CA THR A 117 -6.86 5.75 5.71
C THR A 117 -8.19 6.37 6.15
N ILE A 118 -8.59 7.43 5.46
CA ILE A 118 -9.87 8.08 5.69
C ILE A 118 -10.85 7.57 4.64
N ILE A 119 -11.95 6.97 5.11
CA ILE A 119 -12.99 6.46 4.25
C ILE A 119 -14.20 7.40 4.36
N MET A 120 -14.68 7.87 3.21
CA MET A 120 -15.84 8.75 3.15
C MET A 120 -16.99 8.04 2.45
N ARG A 121 -18.16 8.12 3.03
CA ARG A 121 -19.37 7.57 2.45
C ARG A 121 -20.50 8.60 2.62
N LYS A 122 -21.13 8.98 1.51
CA LYS A 122 -22.20 9.99 1.51
C LYS A 122 -21.78 11.27 2.22
N ASN A 123 -20.55 11.74 1.92
CA ASN A 123 -19.95 12.96 2.48
C ASN A 123 -19.70 12.93 3.98
N LYS A 124 -19.64 11.75 4.57
CA LYS A 124 -19.33 11.57 5.99
C LYS A 124 -18.21 10.56 6.16
N ALA A 125 -17.39 10.76 7.19
CA ALA A 125 -16.37 9.78 7.54
C ALA A 125 -17.03 8.48 7.96
N PHE A 126 -16.49 7.39 7.46
CA PHE A 126 -16.99 6.04 7.72
C PHE A 126 -15.93 5.24 8.48
N ASP A 127 -16.34 4.64 9.59
CA ASP A 127 -15.46 3.77 10.38
C ASP A 127 -15.74 2.31 9.99
N PRO A 128 -14.76 1.62 9.35
CA PRO A 128 -14.96 0.23 8.94
C PRO A 128 -14.79 -0.78 10.08
N GLY A 129 -14.38 -0.33 11.27
CA GLY A 129 -14.05 -1.24 12.38
C GLY A 129 -12.66 -1.83 12.21
N TRP A 130 -11.63 -0.99 12.36
CA TRP A 130 -10.24 -1.42 12.21
C TRP A 130 -9.86 -2.47 13.26
N ASN A 131 -9.13 -3.50 12.79
CA ASN A 131 -8.59 -4.54 13.67
C ASN A 131 -7.07 -4.49 13.64
N CYS A 132 -6.46 -4.76 14.79
CA CYS A 132 -5.00 -4.84 14.88
C CYS A 132 -4.56 -6.28 14.67
N ILE A 133 -3.58 -6.48 13.78
CA ILE A 133 -2.96 -7.77 13.55
C ILE A 133 -1.66 -7.80 14.35
N VAL A 134 -1.48 -8.80 15.16
CA VAL A 134 -0.31 -8.94 16.01
C VAL A 134 0.66 -9.97 15.43
#